data_bdaed35e3d49213ff6f100872ff75733
#
_entry.id   bdaed35e3d49213ff6f100872ff75733
#
_cell.length_a   1.000
_cell.length_b   1.000
_cell.length_c   1.000
_cell.angle_alpha   90.00
_cell.angle_beta   90.00
_cell.angle_gamma   90.00
#
_symmetry.space_group_name_H-M   'P 1'
#
loop_
_entity.id
_entity.type
_entity.pdbx_description
1 polymer ?
#
loop_
_entity_poly.entity_id
_entity_poly.type
_entity_poly.pdbx_seq_one_letter_code
_entity_poly.pdbx_strand_id
1 'polypeptide(L)'
;MANKIAIDGQARFLKGVQEVKEIVGGTMGPGGGAIRVATSGGDSVHLRDGLKAAAQYIPKDLVMRLAADCVVSMAAATVRESGDGSSHTVVMAEAMYSSALELLEKDRRWDVIRDLKASIPHVNRLIDEVSVPVIKKGIANRK
;
A
#
# COMPACT_ATOMS: atom_id res chain seq x y z
N MET A 1 -26.66 16.78 3.51
CA MET A 1 -26.35 16.01 2.28
C MET A 1 -24.84 15.87 2.02
N ALA A 2 -24.06 16.95 2.08
CA ALA A 2 -22.61 16.91 1.80
C ALA A 2 -21.81 15.89 2.68
N ASN A 3 -22.09 15.80 3.98
CA ASN A 3 -21.40 14.84 4.88
C ASN A 3 -21.64 13.38 4.50
N LYS A 4 -22.85 13.02 4.05
CA LYS A 4 -23.15 11.62 3.68
C LYS A 4 -22.40 11.19 2.42
N ILE A 5 -22.24 12.08 1.46
CA ILE A 5 -21.47 11.83 0.23
C ILE A 5 -19.97 11.69 0.54
N ALA A 6 -19.45 12.52 1.45
CA ALA A 6 -18.05 12.43 1.87
C ALA A 6 -17.74 11.11 2.61
N ILE A 7 -18.61 10.69 3.52
CA ILE A 7 -18.48 9.42 4.27
C ILE A 7 -18.55 8.23 3.30
N ASP A 8 -19.48 8.22 2.36
CA ASP A 8 -19.56 7.17 1.34
C ASP A 8 -18.31 7.12 0.45
N GLY A 9 -17.76 8.28 0.07
CA GLY A 9 -16.51 8.36 -0.67
C GLY A 9 -15.32 7.78 0.10
N GLN A 10 -15.20 8.05 1.39
CA GLN A 10 -14.14 7.51 2.25
C GLN A 10 -14.26 6.00 2.42
N ALA A 11 -15.46 5.48 2.65
CA ALA A 11 -15.69 4.05 2.77
C ALA A 11 -15.36 3.30 1.47
N ARG A 12 -15.74 3.85 0.31
CA ARG A 12 -15.39 3.27 -1.00
C ARG A 12 -13.89 3.35 -1.28
N PHE A 13 -13.23 4.44 -0.89
CA PHE A 13 -11.79 4.55 -1.01
C PHE A 13 -11.08 3.49 -0.15
N LEU A 14 -11.47 3.34 1.12
CA LEU A 14 -10.93 2.29 2.00
C LEU A 14 -11.13 0.91 1.40
N LYS A 15 -12.32 0.62 0.87
CA LYS A 15 -12.60 -0.65 0.21
C LYS A 15 -11.64 -0.90 -0.96
N GLY A 16 -11.36 0.09 -1.80
CA GLY A 16 -10.38 -0.02 -2.88
C GLY A 16 -8.97 -0.34 -2.39
N VAL A 17 -8.52 0.29 -1.30
CA VAL A 17 -7.25 0.00 -0.66
C VAL A 17 -7.21 -1.44 -0.11
N GLN A 18 -8.29 -1.88 0.54
CA GLN A 18 -8.40 -3.23 1.11
C GLN A 18 -8.35 -4.31 0.05
N GLU A 19 -9.02 -4.13 -1.08
CA GLU A 19 -8.98 -5.10 -2.18
C GLU A 19 -7.56 -5.22 -2.78
N VAL A 20 -6.83 -4.10 -2.92
CA VAL A 20 -5.41 -4.14 -3.31
C VAL A 20 -4.56 -4.89 -2.27
N LYS A 21 -4.79 -4.63 -0.99
CA LYS A 21 -4.09 -5.31 0.11
C LYS A 21 -4.36 -6.82 0.11
N GLU A 22 -5.58 -7.26 -0.17
CA GLU A 22 -5.92 -8.68 -0.27
C GLU A 22 -5.19 -9.36 -1.45
N ILE A 23 -5.15 -8.68 -2.61
CA ILE A 23 -4.42 -9.16 -3.79
C ILE A 23 -2.92 -9.34 -3.45
N VAL A 24 -2.31 -8.33 -2.88
CA VAL A 24 -0.88 -8.37 -2.53
C VAL A 24 -0.62 -9.37 -1.42
N GLY A 25 -1.47 -9.40 -0.38
CA GLY A 25 -1.36 -10.30 0.77
C GLY A 25 -1.38 -11.77 0.38
N GLY A 26 -2.15 -12.14 -0.66
CA GLY A 26 -2.18 -13.51 -1.18
C GLY A 26 -0.85 -13.98 -1.80
N THR A 27 0.07 -13.07 -2.10
CA THR A 27 1.40 -13.40 -2.62
C THR A 27 2.51 -13.34 -1.57
N MET A 28 2.19 -12.87 -0.34
CA MET A 28 3.19 -12.65 0.72
C MET A 28 3.50 -13.90 1.52
N GLY A 29 4.74 -13.95 2.01
CA GLY A 29 5.21 -14.94 2.97
C GLY A 29 5.42 -16.36 2.40
N PRO A 30 5.78 -17.31 3.25
CA PRO A 30 6.10 -18.69 2.85
C PRO A 30 4.92 -19.44 2.24
N GLY A 31 3.69 -19.06 2.59
CA GLY A 31 2.44 -19.60 2.04
C GLY A 31 1.90 -18.81 0.84
N GLY A 32 2.62 -17.78 0.40
CA GLY A 32 2.21 -16.92 -0.70
C GLY A 32 2.09 -17.70 -2.01
N GLY A 33 0.94 -17.57 -2.65
CA GLY A 33 0.61 -18.25 -3.91
C GLY A 33 0.70 -17.35 -5.13
N ALA A 34 0.43 -17.94 -6.29
CA ALA A 34 0.18 -17.17 -7.50
C ALA A 34 -1.28 -16.72 -7.54
N ILE A 35 -1.50 -15.47 -7.89
CA ILE A 35 -2.84 -14.91 -8.11
C ILE A 35 -3.19 -15.06 -9.58
N ARG A 36 -4.40 -15.52 -9.84
CA ARG A 36 -4.95 -15.58 -11.18
C ARG A 36 -5.66 -14.26 -11.49
N VAL A 37 -5.21 -13.57 -12.49
CA VAL A 37 -5.80 -12.32 -12.97
C VAL A 37 -6.40 -12.56 -14.36
N ALA A 38 -7.68 -12.20 -14.52
CA ALA A 38 -8.32 -12.22 -15.84
C ALA A 38 -7.85 -11.02 -16.65
N THR A 39 -7.43 -11.27 -17.88
CA THR A 39 -7.06 -10.21 -18.83
C THR A 39 -8.26 -9.79 -19.67
N SER A 40 -8.20 -8.62 -20.27
CA SER A 40 -9.26 -8.09 -21.15
C SER A 40 -9.52 -8.96 -22.39
N GLY A 41 -8.63 -9.87 -22.74
CA GLY A 41 -8.77 -10.81 -23.84
C GLY A 41 -9.46 -12.13 -23.49
N GLY A 42 -9.92 -12.30 -22.23
CA GLY A 42 -10.56 -13.54 -21.77
C GLY A 42 -9.58 -14.60 -21.24
N ASP A 43 -8.29 -14.41 -21.45
CA ASP A 43 -7.26 -15.26 -20.88
C ASP A 43 -6.99 -14.94 -19.41
N SER A 44 -6.33 -15.83 -18.70
CA SER A 44 -5.91 -15.57 -17.33
C SER A 44 -4.41 -15.79 -17.18
N VAL A 45 -3.78 -14.85 -16.47
CA VAL A 45 -2.36 -14.89 -16.15
C VAL A 45 -2.16 -15.20 -14.68
N HIS A 46 -1.20 -16.08 -14.37
CA HIS A 46 -0.79 -16.37 -13.00
C HIS A 46 0.40 -15.48 -12.63
N LEU A 47 0.22 -14.62 -11.63
CA LEU A 47 1.23 -13.69 -11.15
C LEU A 47 1.61 -14.04 -9.71
N ARG A 48 2.90 -14.17 -9.44
CA ARG A 48 3.46 -14.31 -8.09
C ARG A 48 3.91 -12.99 -7.51
N ASP A 49 4.08 -11.99 -8.36
CA ASP A 49 4.45 -10.64 -7.96
C ASP A 49 3.17 -9.88 -7.59
N GLY A 50 3.04 -9.57 -6.30
CA GLY A 50 1.84 -8.91 -5.76
C GLY A 50 1.60 -7.52 -6.37
N LEU A 51 2.67 -6.75 -6.62
CA LEU A 51 2.54 -5.43 -7.24
C LEU A 51 2.05 -5.52 -8.67
N LYS A 52 2.59 -6.47 -9.46
CA LYS A 52 2.11 -6.70 -10.82
C LYS A 52 0.67 -7.21 -10.86
N ALA A 53 0.28 -8.05 -9.90
CA ALA A 53 -1.09 -8.51 -9.77
C ALA A 53 -2.04 -7.36 -9.41
N ALA A 54 -1.67 -6.53 -8.46
CA ALA A 54 -2.42 -5.34 -8.04
C ALA A 54 -2.57 -4.31 -9.17
N ALA A 55 -1.55 -4.13 -9.99
CA ALA A 55 -1.59 -3.23 -11.15
C ALA A 55 -2.58 -3.66 -12.25
N GLN A 56 -2.99 -4.93 -12.26
CA GLN A 56 -4.04 -5.43 -13.17
C GLN A 56 -5.45 -5.27 -12.58
N TYR A 57 -5.57 -4.90 -11.32
CA TYR A 57 -6.86 -4.71 -10.67
C TYR A 57 -7.49 -3.39 -11.11
N ILE A 58 -8.60 -3.48 -11.84
CA ILE A 58 -9.34 -2.33 -12.37
C ILE A 58 -10.79 -2.40 -11.88
N PRO A 59 -11.10 -1.82 -10.71
CA PRO A 59 -12.47 -1.78 -10.21
C PRO A 59 -13.37 -0.90 -11.09
N LYS A 60 -14.65 -1.26 -11.16
CA LYS A 60 -15.65 -0.47 -11.90
C LYS A 60 -15.99 0.86 -11.21
N ASP A 61 -15.91 0.89 -9.89
CA ASP A 61 -16.13 2.10 -9.11
C ASP A 61 -14.93 3.03 -9.22
N LEU A 62 -15.18 4.28 -9.62
CA LEU A 62 -14.12 5.28 -9.84
C LEU A 62 -13.37 5.65 -8.56
N VAL A 63 -14.03 5.65 -7.41
CA VAL A 63 -13.38 5.98 -6.12
C VAL A 63 -12.48 4.84 -5.69
N MET A 64 -12.93 3.60 -5.83
CA MET A 64 -12.10 2.41 -5.57
C MET A 64 -10.91 2.33 -6.53
N ARG A 65 -11.12 2.68 -7.79
CA ARG A 65 -10.04 2.74 -8.79
C ARG A 65 -8.99 3.77 -8.42
N LEU A 66 -9.40 4.98 -8.04
CA LEU A 66 -8.48 6.02 -7.56
C LEU A 66 -7.67 5.53 -6.37
N ALA A 67 -8.31 4.84 -5.41
CA ALA A 67 -7.65 4.27 -4.26
C ALA A 67 -6.60 3.22 -4.65
N ALA A 68 -6.97 2.31 -5.56
CA ALA A 68 -6.06 1.29 -6.08
C ALA A 68 -4.85 1.91 -6.78
N ASP A 69 -5.07 2.89 -7.67
CA ASP A 69 -4.02 3.60 -8.39
C ASP A 69 -3.06 4.33 -7.43
N CYS A 70 -3.59 4.96 -6.37
CA CYS A 70 -2.79 5.61 -5.34
C CYS A 70 -1.85 4.62 -4.64
N VAL A 71 -2.39 3.51 -4.14
CA VAL A 71 -1.61 2.53 -3.36
C VAL A 71 -0.58 1.81 -4.24
N VAL A 72 -0.96 1.43 -5.46
CA VAL A 72 -0.04 0.82 -6.42
C VAL A 72 1.10 1.79 -6.78
N SER A 73 0.79 3.07 -6.97
CA SER A 73 1.80 4.10 -7.25
C SER A 73 2.77 4.29 -6.07
N MET A 74 2.28 4.28 -4.83
CA MET A 74 3.11 4.33 -3.62
C MET A 74 4.05 3.12 -3.55
N ALA A 75 3.53 1.91 -3.75
CA ALA A 75 4.32 0.68 -3.74
C ALA A 75 5.38 0.66 -4.86
N ALA A 76 5.04 1.15 -6.05
CA ALA A 76 5.98 1.29 -7.15
C ALA A 76 7.09 2.32 -6.86
N ALA A 77 6.77 3.41 -6.16
CA ALA A 77 7.77 4.38 -5.72
C ALA A 77 8.74 3.76 -4.72
N THR A 78 8.25 3.02 -3.73
CA THR A 78 9.10 2.30 -2.76
C THR A 78 10.08 1.36 -3.45
N VAL A 79 9.63 0.58 -4.43
CA VAL A 79 10.51 -0.32 -5.18
C VAL A 79 11.58 0.45 -5.97
N ARG A 80 11.24 1.60 -6.55
CA ARG A 80 12.23 2.42 -7.28
C ARG A 80 13.32 2.96 -6.36
N GLU A 81 12.98 3.29 -5.12
CA GLU A 81 13.92 3.88 -4.15
C GLU A 81 14.72 2.82 -3.39
N SER A 82 14.07 1.75 -2.97
CA SER A 82 14.65 0.73 -2.09
C SER A 82 14.99 -0.58 -2.77
N GLY A 83 14.44 -0.85 -3.95
CA GLY A 83 14.57 -2.10 -4.68
C GLY A 83 13.61 -3.21 -4.22
N ASP A 84 12.92 -3.03 -3.08
CA ASP A 84 11.99 -3.99 -2.48
C ASP A 84 10.97 -3.27 -1.58
N GLY A 85 10.08 -4.02 -0.92
CA GLY A 85 9.14 -3.51 0.07
C GLY A 85 7.77 -3.13 -0.46
N SER A 86 7.44 -3.40 -1.73
CA SER A 86 6.14 -3.05 -2.33
C SER A 86 4.95 -3.59 -1.55
N SER A 87 5.00 -4.85 -1.17
CA SER A 87 3.91 -5.52 -0.44
C SER A 87 3.73 -4.94 0.96
N HIS A 88 4.82 -4.65 1.66
CA HIS A 88 4.78 -3.99 2.96
C HIS A 88 4.17 -2.59 2.87
N THR A 89 4.52 -1.83 1.84
CA THR A 89 3.94 -0.50 1.59
C THR A 89 2.42 -0.56 1.47
N VAL A 90 1.89 -1.53 0.74
CA VAL A 90 0.43 -1.70 0.57
C VAL A 90 -0.25 -2.02 1.90
N VAL A 91 0.30 -2.98 2.67
CA VAL A 91 -0.26 -3.37 3.97
C VAL A 91 -0.20 -2.21 4.97
N MET A 92 0.90 -1.48 5.02
CA MET A 92 1.03 -0.31 5.89
C MET A 92 0.10 0.82 5.48
N ALA A 93 -0.04 1.10 4.18
CA ALA A 93 -0.95 2.12 3.69
C ALA A 93 -2.41 1.83 4.07
N GLU A 94 -2.85 0.57 3.96
CA GLU A 94 -4.19 0.17 4.40
C GLU A 94 -4.37 0.37 5.90
N ALA A 95 -3.45 -0.13 6.72
CA ALA A 95 -3.52 -0.02 8.18
C ALA A 95 -3.54 1.45 8.64
N MET A 96 -2.67 2.29 8.06
CA MET A 96 -2.63 3.72 8.38
C MET A 96 -3.91 4.45 7.97
N TYR A 97 -4.43 4.16 6.78
CA TYR A 97 -5.65 4.81 6.31
C TYR A 97 -6.87 4.37 7.11
N SER A 98 -7.00 3.08 7.43
CA SER A 98 -8.06 2.55 8.28
C SER A 98 -8.05 3.21 9.67
N SER A 99 -6.88 3.24 10.32
CA SER A 99 -6.73 3.89 11.63
C SER A 99 -7.02 5.40 11.58
N ALA A 100 -6.60 6.07 10.50
CA ALA A 100 -6.89 7.49 10.33
C ALA A 100 -8.39 7.76 10.21
N LEU A 101 -9.15 6.89 9.54
CA LEU A 101 -10.62 7.02 9.46
C LEU A 101 -11.29 6.88 10.82
N GLU A 102 -10.84 5.94 11.67
CA GLU A 102 -11.35 5.80 13.05
C GLU A 102 -11.09 7.04 13.89
N LEU A 103 -9.94 7.69 13.71
CA LEU A 103 -9.62 8.95 14.38
C LEU A 103 -10.48 10.11 13.88
N LEU A 104 -10.80 10.13 12.58
CA LEU A 104 -11.65 11.17 11.98
C LEU A 104 -13.09 11.16 12.48
N GLU A 105 -13.56 10.05 13.04
CA GLU A 105 -14.87 9.98 13.72
C GLU A 105 -14.88 10.71 15.07
N LYS A 106 -13.71 10.84 15.71
CA LYS A 106 -13.54 11.39 17.06
C LYS A 106 -12.98 12.82 17.03
N ASP A 107 -12.10 13.10 16.10
CA ASP A 107 -11.33 14.34 16.04
C ASP A 107 -11.57 15.13 14.75
N ARG A 108 -11.20 16.42 14.78
CA ARG A 108 -11.26 17.24 13.58
C ARG A 108 -10.20 16.83 12.58
N ARG A 109 -10.58 16.73 11.32
CA ARG A 109 -9.73 16.29 10.22
C ARG A 109 -8.34 16.95 10.18
N TRP A 110 -8.29 18.25 10.43
CA TRP A 110 -7.05 19.01 10.41
C TRP A 110 -6.11 18.67 11.56
N ASP A 111 -6.65 18.33 12.73
CA ASP A 111 -5.86 17.90 13.87
C ASP A 111 -5.22 16.54 13.60
N VAL A 112 -5.97 15.59 13.05
CA VAL A 112 -5.45 14.27 12.64
C VAL A 112 -4.32 14.41 11.61
N ILE A 113 -4.51 15.24 10.58
CA ILE A 113 -3.49 15.47 9.54
C ILE A 113 -2.23 16.12 10.13
N ARG A 114 -2.41 17.11 11.01
CA ARG A 114 -1.28 17.78 11.70
C ARG A 114 -0.48 16.80 12.53
N ASP A 115 -1.15 15.97 13.33
CA ASP A 115 -0.52 15.05 14.26
C ASP A 115 0.17 13.89 13.51
N LEU A 116 -0.41 13.38 12.43
CA LEU A 116 0.26 12.45 11.52
C LEU A 116 1.54 13.04 10.92
N LYS A 117 1.50 14.28 10.45
CA LYS A 117 2.71 14.96 9.93
C LYS A 117 3.77 15.16 11.02
N ALA A 118 3.36 15.51 12.23
CA ALA A 118 4.25 15.72 13.36
C ALA A 118 4.91 14.41 13.84
N SER A 119 4.28 13.25 13.61
CA SER A 119 4.85 11.95 13.99
C SER A 119 5.98 11.47 13.07
N ILE A 120 6.07 11.96 11.83
CA ILE A 120 7.05 11.48 10.82
C ILE A 120 8.50 11.58 11.33
N PRO A 121 8.99 12.71 11.87
CA PRO A 121 10.37 12.80 12.37
C PRO A 121 10.66 11.83 13.52
N HIS A 122 9.64 11.57 14.36
CA HIS A 122 9.76 10.63 15.47
C HIS A 122 9.88 9.18 14.96
N VAL A 123 9.05 8.80 14.01
CA VAL A 123 9.12 7.46 13.38
C VAL A 123 10.46 7.26 12.68
N ASN A 124 10.93 8.25 11.91
CA ASN A 124 12.23 8.19 11.24
C ASN A 124 13.38 7.97 12.24
N ARG A 125 13.38 8.70 13.36
CA ARG A 125 14.38 8.49 14.42
C ARG A 125 14.33 7.08 14.99
N LEU A 126 13.15 6.51 15.25
CA LEU A 126 13.02 5.14 15.74
C LEU A 126 13.53 4.13 14.71
N ILE A 127 13.29 4.36 13.42
CA ILE A 127 13.83 3.52 12.35
C ILE A 127 15.36 3.58 12.35
N ASP A 128 15.95 4.75 12.46
CA ASP A 128 17.40 4.91 12.52
C ASP A 128 18.02 4.20 13.74
N GLU A 129 17.36 4.26 14.91
CA GLU A 129 17.81 3.60 16.14
C GLU A 129 17.81 2.05 16.04
N VAL A 130 16.85 1.46 15.30
CA VAL A 130 16.76 0.00 15.13
C VAL A 130 17.44 -0.49 13.86
N SER A 131 17.86 0.40 12.96
CA SER A 131 18.50 0.06 11.71
C SER A 131 19.89 -0.54 11.93
N VAL A 132 20.14 -1.69 11.32
CA VAL A 132 21.46 -2.31 11.31
C VAL A 132 22.18 -1.93 10.02
N PRO A 133 23.38 -1.32 10.09
CA PRO A 133 24.11 -0.96 8.89
C PRO A 133 24.47 -2.21 8.08
N VAL A 134 24.02 -2.25 6.84
CA VAL A 134 24.44 -3.31 5.91
C VAL A 134 25.87 -3.03 5.50
N ILE A 135 26.81 -3.75 6.12
CA ILE A 135 28.21 -3.73 5.69
C ILE A 135 28.22 -4.38 4.28
N LYS A 136 28.33 -3.57 3.25
CA LYS A 136 28.72 -4.05 1.92
C LYS A 136 30.15 -4.60 2.02
N LYS A 137 30.31 -5.82 2.50
CA LYS A 137 31.54 -6.59 2.25
C LYS A 137 31.64 -6.69 0.74
N GLY A 138 32.63 -6.02 0.18
CA GLY A 138 32.75 -5.78 -1.23
C GLY A 138 32.55 -7.03 -2.05
N ILE A 139 31.75 -6.93 -3.07
CA ILE A 139 31.91 -7.69 -4.30
C ILE A 139 33.17 -7.11 -4.99
N ALA A 140 34.28 -7.22 -4.28
CA ALA A 140 35.59 -7.03 -4.86
C ALA A 140 36.10 -8.41 -5.21
N ASN A 141 36.31 -8.64 -6.50
CA ASN A 141 37.01 -9.75 -7.12
C ASN A 141 36.24 -11.05 -7.37
N ARG A 142 35.38 -11.04 -8.40
CA ARG A 142 35.41 -12.15 -9.34
C ARG A 142 35.90 -11.59 -10.69
N LYS A 143 37.22 -11.67 -10.89
CA LYS A 143 37.83 -11.72 -12.20
C LYS A 143 37.62 -13.11 -12.78
#